data_c317eebc5fe73869c269df9930aea274
#
_entry.id   c317eebc5fe73869c269df9930aea274
#
_cell.length_a   1.000
_cell.length_b   1.000
_cell.length_c   1.000
_cell.angle_alpha   90.00
_cell.angle_beta   90.00
_cell.angle_gamma   90.00
#
_symmetry.space_group_name_H-M   'P 1'
#
loop_
_entity.id
_entity.type
_entity.pdbx_description
1 polymer ?
#
loop_
_entity_poly.entity_id
_entity_poly.type
_entity_poly.pdbx_seq_one_letter_code
_entity_poly.pdbx_strand_id
1 'polypeptide(L)' 'MQTEKVKITTEYIKLDQLLKFSGVAENGADAKDMILDEIVSVNGEVCTMRGKKIRPGDEVIVNFDDETLKIEVE' A
#
# COMPACT_ATOMS: atom_id res chain seq x y z
N MET A 1 5.60 -1.19 -14.82
CA MET A 1 5.04 -0.68 -13.55
C MET A 1 3.71 -0.02 -13.79
N GLN A 2 2.71 -0.37 -13.02
CA GLN A 2 1.41 0.28 -13.06
C GLN A 2 1.34 1.31 -11.93
N THR A 3 0.68 2.43 -12.20
CA THR A 3 0.48 3.47 -11.19
C THR A 3 -1.01 3.67 -10.95
N GLU A 4 -1.40 3.64 -9.69
CA GLU A 4 -2.77 3.87 -9.28
C GLU A 4 -2.82 5.05 -8.33
N LYS A 5 -3.76 5.95 -8.56
CA LYS A 5 -3.96 7.10 -7.68
C LYS A 5 -5.15 6.84 -6.80
N VAL A 6 -4.98 7.02 -5.50
CA VAL A 6 -6.03 6.82 -4.51
C VAL A 6 -6.25 8.12 -3.77
N LYS A 7 -7.45 8.66 -3.89
CA LYS A 7 -7.83 9.87 -3.19
C LYS A 7 -8.53 9.49 -1.88
N ILE A 8 -8.01 10.01 -0.76
CA ILE A 8 -8.64 9.80 0.54
C ILE A 8 -9.26 11.10 1.02
N THR A 9 -10.31 10.97 1.82
CA THR A 9 -11.02 12.14 2.38
C THR A 9 -10.69 12.32 3.87
N THR A 10 -9.84 11.46 4.40
CA THR A 10 -9.40 11.48 5.78
C THR A 10 -7.97 12.01 5.85
N GLU A 11 -7.51 12.30 7.05
CA GLU A 11 -6.15 12.80 7.27
C GLU A 11 -5.09 11.77 6.89
N TYR A 12 -5.39 10.49 7.09
CA TYR A 12 -4.51 9.37 6.72
C TYR A 12 -5.34 8.11 6.50
N ILE A 13 -4.70 7.11 5.93
CA ILE A 13 -5.26 5.76 5.81
C ILE A 13 -4.19 4.79 6.28
N LYS A 14 -4.57 3.73 6.97
CA LYS A 14 -3.61 2.70 7.38
C LYS A 14 -3.17 1.88 6.18
N LEU A 15 -1.92 1.42 6.18
CA LEU A 15 -1.34 0.72 5.05
C LEU A 15 -2.16 -0.50 4.61
N ASP A 16 -2.59 -1.33 5.56
CA ASP A 16 -3.42 -2.50 5.25
C ASP A 16 -4.76 -2.09 4.63
N GLN A 17 -5.35 -1.02 5.13
CA GLN A 17 -6.61 -0.50 4.59
C GLN A 17 -6.41 0.06 3.18
N LEU A 18 -5.27 0.71 2.93
CA LEU A 18 -4.95 1.22 1.60
C LEU A 18 -4.84 0.10 0.58
N LEU A 19 -4.15 -0.98 0.92
CA LEU A 19 -4.02 -2.13 0.03
C LEU A 19 -5.37 -2.76 -0.29
N LYS A 20 -6.25 -2.82 0.70
CA LYS A 20 -7.60 -3.32 0.54
C LYS A 20 -8.44 -2.37 -0.31
N PHE A 21 -8.36 -1.08 -0.02
CA PHE A 21 -9.12 -0.04 -0.72
C PHE A 21 -8.75 0.03 -2.20
N SER A 22 -7.46 -0.12 -2.51
CA SER A 22 -6.98 -0.06 -3.90
C SER A 22 -7.26 -1.34 -4.69
N GLY A 23 -7.76 -2.40 -4.03
CA GLY A 23 -8.02 -3.67 -4.68
C GLY A 23 -6.82 -4.58 -4.85
N VAL A 24 -5.66 -4.17 -4.34
CA VAL A 24 -4.44 -4.98 -4.38
C VAL A 24 -4.56 -6.19 -3.48
N ALA A 25 -5.20 -6.02 -2.33
CA ALA A 25 -5.51 -7.11 -1.41
C ALA A 25 -7.04 -7.31 -1.35
N GLU A 26 -7.48 -8.55 -1.29
CA GLU A 26 -8.90 -8.89 -1.24
C GLU A 26 -9.51 -8.60 0.12
N ASN A 27 -8.71 -8.74 1.18
CA ASN A 27 -9.16 -8.55 2.55
C ASN A 27 -7.98 -8.17 3.45
N GLY A 28 -8.26 -7.95 4.73
CA GLY A 28 -7.22 -7.55 5.68
C GLY A 28 -6.14 -8.60 5.90
N ALA A 29 -6.49 -9.88 5.83
CA ALA A 29 -5.52 -10.96 5.99
C ALA A 29 -4.54 -11.00 4.82
N ASP A 30 -5.03 -10.82 3.60
CA ASP A 30 -4.17 -10.74 2.42
C ASP A 30 -3.23 -9.54 2.52
N ALA A 31 -3.75 -8.39 2.92
CA ALA A 31 -2.94 -7.19 3.08
C ALA A 31 -1.84 -7.41 4.12
N LYS A 32 -2.17 -8.03 5.24
CA LYS A 32 -1.21 -8.34 6.29
C LYS A 32 -0.09 -9.25 5.78
N ASP A 33 -0.47 -10.30 5.04
CA ASP A 33 0.51 -11.25 4.50
C ASP A 33 1.47 -10.56 3.54
N MET A 34 0.95 -9.71 2.66
CA MET A 34 1.77 -8.94 1.72
C MET A 34 2.78 -8.04 2.45
N ILE A 35 2.33 -7.38 3.50
CA ILE A 35 3.18 -6.48 4.28
C ILE A 35 4.26 -7.28 5.00
N LEU A 36 3.91 -8.42 5.61
CA LEU A 36 4.87 -9.27 6.32
C LEU A 36 5.86 -9.96 5.39
N ASP A 37 5.48 -10.17 4.13
CA ASP A 37 6.36 -10.76 3.12
C ASP A 37 7.38 -9.74 2.58
N GLU A 38 7.35 -8.50 3.09
CA GLU A 38 8.30 -7.44 2.73
C GLU A 38 8.23 -7.01 1.26
N ILE A 39 7.09 -7.23 0.61
CA ILE A 39 6.91 -6.80 -0.77
C ILE A 39 6.32 -5.38 -0.87
N VAL A 40 5.99 -4.77 0.25
CA VAL A 40 5.38 -3.44 0.30
C VAL A 40 6.39 -2.42 0.82
N SER A 41 6.59 -1.35 0.05
CA SER A 41 7.48 -0.26 0.43
C SER A 41 6.68 1.04 0.52
N VAL A 42 7.05 1.89 1.46
CA VAL A 42 6.46 3.22 1.63
C VAL A 42 7.57 4.25 1.47
N ASN A 43 7.42 5.13 0.49
CA ASN A 43 8.39 6.18 0.18
C ASN A 43 9.81 5.62 0.02
N GLY A 44 9.93 4.45 -0.60
CA GLY A 44 11.21 3.84 -0.91
C GLY A 44 11.77 2.91 0.17
N GLU A 45 11.08 2.73 1.28
CA GLU A 45 11.53 1.85 2.36
C GLU A 45 10.54 0.70 2.58
N VAL A 46 11.04 -0.52 2.70
CA VAL A 46 10.21 -1.68 3.01
C VAL A 46 9.51 -1.44 4.36
N CYS A 47 8.21 -1.63 4.37
CA CYS A 47 7.41 -1.45 5.57
C CYS A 47 6.73 -2.76 5.95
N THR A 48 6.95 -3.21 7.19
CA THR A 48 6.32 -4.42 7.72
C THR A 48 5.25 -4.10 8.77
N MET A 49 4.91 -2.81 8.92
CA MET A 49 3.90 -2.36 9.88
C MET A 49 2.58 -2.12 9.15
N ARG A 50 1.61 -3.01 9.34
CA ARG A 50 0.31 -2.89 8.68
C ARG A 50 -0.48 -1.65 9.12
N GLY A 51 -0.19 -1.16 10.30
CA GLY A 51 -0.84 0.04 10.84
C GLY A 51 -0.14 1.35 10.49
N LYS A 52 0.83 1.31 9.58
CA LYS A 52 1.53 2.51 9.14
C LYS A 52 0.53 3.53 8.58
N LYS A 53 0.59 4.76 9.07
CA LYS A 53 -0.27 5.84 8.60
C LYS A 53 0.25 6.38 7.28
N ILE A 54 -0.58 6.30 6.25
CA ILE A 54 -0.26 6.80 4.90
C ILE A 54 -1.07 8.07 4.67
N ARG A 55 -0.41 9.15 4.33
CA ARG A 55 -1.03 10.46 4.12
C ARG A 55 -1.00 10.86 2.66
N PRO A 56 -1.82 11.84 2.27
CA PRO A 56 -1.73 12.42 0.91
C PRO A 56 -0.29 12.88 0.63
N GLY A 57 0.21 12.49 -0.52
CA GLY A 57 1.60 12.75 -0.90
C GLY A 57 2.54 11.57 -0.68
N ASP A 58 2.11 10.56 0.07
CA ASP A 58 2.90 9.35 0.26
C ASP A 58 2.75 8.41 -0.94
N GLU A 59 3.80 7.63 -1.16
CA GLU A 59 3.87 6.69 -2.28
C GLU A 59 4.10 5.29 -1.73
N VAL A 60 3.27 4.35 -2.17
CA VAL A 60 3.38 2.95 -1.76
C VAL A 60 3.67 2.11 -2.98
N ILE A 61 4.69 1.26 -2.91
CA ILE A 61 5.07 0.36 -3.99
C ILE A 61 4.90 -1.08 -3.52
N VAL A 62 4.21 -1.87 -4.34
CA VAL A 62 4.01 -3.29 -4.07
C VAL A 62 4.75 -4.07 -5.16
N ASN A 63 5.71 -4.87 -4.75
CA ASN A 63 6.55 -5.65 -5.66
C ASN A 63 6.07 -7.09 -5.72
N PHE A 64 5.40 -7.45 -6.81
CA PHE A 64 5.04 -8.84 -7.11
C PHE A 64 6.17 -9.49 -7.88
N ASP A 65 6.14 -10.81 -8.04
CA ASP A 65 7.21 -11.55 -8.71
C ASP A 65 7.45 -11.07 -10.15
N ASP A 66 6.37 -10.76 -10.87
CA ASP A 66 6.42 -10.40 -12.29
C ASP A 66 5.94 -8.98 -12.58
N GLU A 67 5.61 -8.22 -11.55
CA GLU A 67 4.96 -6.92 -11.73
C GLU A 67 5.20 -6.03 -10.52
N THR A 68 5.24 -4.72 -10.75
CA THR A 68 5.32 -3.73 -9.67
C THR A 68 4.16 -2.76 -9.81
N LEU A 69 3.47 -2.52 -8.69
CA LEU A 69 2.38 -1.57 -8.63
C LEU A 69 2.77 -0.40 -7.73
N LYS A 70 2.55 0.80 -8.22
CA LYS A 70 2.76 2.02 -7.45
C LYS A 70 1.41 2.63 -7.09
N ILE A 71 1.23 2.96 -5.83
CA ILE A 71 0.02 3.63 -5.35
C ILE A 71 0.41 5.02 -4.88
N GLU A 72 -0.16 6.03 -5.50
CA GLU A 72 0.02 7.42 -5.09
C GLU A 72 -1.21 7.88 -4.33
N VAL A 73 -1.03 8.32 -3.08
CA VAL A 73 -2.14 8.77 -2.23
C VAL A 73 -2.30 10.27 -2.37
N GLU A 74 -3.55 10.69 -2.59
CA GLU A 74 -3.90 12.10 -2.79
C GLU A 74 -4.87 12.60 -1.72
#